data_701176521640ac7c8eafbf19163834cd
#
_entry.id   701176521640ac7c8eafbf19163834cd
#
_cell.length_a   1.000
_cell.length_b   1.000
_cell.length_c   1.000
_cell.angle_alpha   90.00
_cell.angle_beta   90.00
_cell.angle_gamma   90.00
#
_symmetry.space_group_name_H-M   'P 1'
#
loop_
_entity.id
_entity.type
_entity.pdbx_description
1 polymer ?
#
loop_
_entity_poly.entity_id
_entity_poly.type
_entity_poly.pdbx_seq_one_letter_code
_entity_poly.pdbx_strand_id
1 'polypeptide(L)'
;KKAAKAAYQKHLEGKAFVPSVFKEENHIDEIKGLYVPFWLFDGDVDADVRYKATKVRMWSDHDYDYTETSYYSVERSGEMTFVSVPVDGSEKMADDLMESIEPFKISESVDFQTAYLSGYLADKYDVSEKESINRAHDRMKKSAEEVLADTVKGYASVVPENTNVNISGGKAQYALYPVWILNTTWKDKKYIFAMNGQTGKMTGDLPIDRGIYLKWLAGLTAVFTVVLCLAGLLI
;
A
#
# COMPACT_ATOMS: atom_id res chain seq x y z
N LYS A 1 14.57 -11.77 -12.23
CA LYS A 1 13.44 -12.63 -12.57
C LYS A 1 13.21 -13.77 -11.57
N LYS A 2 14.25 -14.56 -11.19
CA LYS A 2 14.10 -15.65 -10.22
C LYS A 2 13.56 -15.18 -8.86
N ALA A 3 14.09 -14.08 -8.33
CA ALA A 3 13.60 -13.49 -7.09
C ALA A 3 12.15 -13.01 -7.20
N ALA A 4 11.76 -12.42 -8.34
CA ALA A 4 10.39 -11.98 -8.58
C ALA A 4 9.38 -13.14 -8.58
N LYS A 5 9.75 -14.26 -9.20
CA LYS A 5 8.94 -15.49 -9.17
C LYS A 5 8.77 -16.01 -7.72
N ALA A 6 9.85 -16.05 -6.95
CA ALA A 6 9.80 -16.49 -5.56
C ALA A 6 8.94 -15.57 -4.68
N ALA A 7 9.02 -14.25 -4.88
CA ALA A 7 8.19 -13.29 -4.19
C ALA A 7 6.71 -13.46 -4.53
N TYR A 8 6.39 -13.71 -5.81
CA TYR A 8 5.02 -13.99 -6.23
C TYR A 8 4.47 -15.28 -5.62
N GLN A 9 5.26 -16.36 -5.61
CA GLN A 9 4.88 -17.61 -4.96
C GLN A 9 4.60 -17.41 -3.48
N LYS A 10 5.48 -16.68 -2.78
CA LYS A 10 5.29 -16.29 -1.38
C LYS A 10 4.03 -15.46 -1.17
N HIS A 11 3.70 -14.54 -2.10
CA HIS A 11 2.47 -13.76 -2.05
C HIS A 11 1.21 -14.63 -2.15
N LEU A 12 1.28 -15.79 -2.81
CA LEU A 12 0.19 -16.77 -2.94
C LEU A 12 0.08 -17.73 -1.73
N GLU A 13 1.11 -17.82 -0.88
CA GLU A 13 1.12 -18.71 0.27
C GLU A 13 -0.01 -18.39 1.26
N GLY A 14 -0.62 -19.42 1.81
CA GLY A 14 -1.75 -19.29 2.75
C GLY A 14 -3.09 -18.85 2.13
N LYS A 15 -3.11 -18.53 0.84
CA LYS A 15 -4.32 -18.09 0.15
C LYS A 15 -5.02 -19.26 -0.53
N ALA A 16 -5.88 -19.97 0.24
CA ALA A 16 -6.52 -21.21 -0.20
C ALA A 16 -7.54 -21.02 -1.34
N PHE A 17 -8.17 -19.85 -1.41
CA PHE A 17 -9.30 -19.59 -2.32
C PHE A 17 -8.91 -18.90 -3.64
N VAL A 18 -7.62 -18.81 -3.92
CA VAL A 18 -7.09 -18.24 -5.17
C VAL A 18 -7.29 -19.26 -6.31
N PRO A 19 -7.80 -18.81 -7.47
CA PRO A 19 -7.94 -19.66 -8.66
C PRO A 19 -6.63 -20.29 -9.11
N SER A 20 -6.67 -21.50 -9.67
CA SER A 20 -5.48 -22.26 -10.07
C SER A 20 -4.63 -21.52 -11.12
N VAL A 21 -5.25 -20.77 -12.01
CA VAL A 21 -4.53 -20.00 -13.06
C VAL A 21 -3.43 -19.10 -12.50
N PHE A 22 -3.60 -18.55 -11.29
CA PHE A 22 -2.59 -17.72 -10.63
C PHE A 22 -1.41 -18.53 -10.08
N LYS A 23 -1.54 -19.85 -9.97
CA LYS A 23 -0.53 -20.76 -9.42
C LYS A 23 0.23 -21.52 -10.52
N GLU A 24 -0.20 -21.41 -11.77
CA GLU A 24 0.41 -22.12 -12.90
C GLU A 24 1.80 -21.56 -13.24
N GLU A 25 2.77 -22.45 -13.38
CA GLU A 25 4.18 -22.08 -13.60
C GLU A 25 4.38 -21.30 -14.90
N ASN A 26 3.71 -21.70 -15.99
CA ASN A 26 3.78 -21.02 -17.27
C ASN A 26 3.34 -19.56 -17.17
N HIS A 27 2.32 -19.30 -16.34
CA HIS A 27 1.84 -17.95 -16.08
C HIS A 27 2.82 -17.12 -15.26
N ILE A 28 3.43 -17.72 -14.23
CA ILE A 28 4.45 -17.05 -13.41
C ILE A 28 5.69 -16.69 -14.25
N ASP A 29 5.95 -17.42 -15.33
CA ASP A 29 7.04 -17.17 -16.26
C ASP A 29 6.87 -15.88 -17.09
N GLU A 30 5.66 -15.35 -17.17
CA GLU A 30 5.34 -14.09 -17.85
C GLU A 30 5.76 -12.84 -17.09
N ILE A 31 6.26 -12.97 -15.85
CA ILE A 31 6.81 -11.86 -15.09
C ILE A 31 7.88 -11.11 -15.88
N LYS A 32 7.67 -9.81 -16.07
CA LYS A 32 8.55 -8.90 -16.81
C LYS A 32 9.14 -7.84 -15.89
N GLY A 33 10.42 -7.56 -16.07
CA GLY A 33 11.08 -6.41 -15.47
C GLY A 33 10.84 -5.15 -16.31
N LEU A 34 10.44 -4.09 -15.66
CA LEU A 34 10.16 -2.79 -16.26
C LEU A 34 10.83 -1.70 -15.44
N TYR A 35 11.48 -0.76 -16.10
CA TYR A 35 11.85 0.50 -15.48
C TYR A 35 10.69 1.49 -15.62
N VAL A 36 10.10 1.85 -14.48
CA VAL A 36 8.99 2.80 -14.40
C VAL A 36 9.55 4.20 -14.13
N PRO A 37 9.08 5.22 -14.87
CA PRO A 37 9.47 6.61 -14.64
C PRO A 37 8.84 7.14 -13.36
N PHE A 38 9.64 7.85 -12.58
CA PHE A 38 9.20 8.57 -11.38
C PHE A 38 9.75 10.00 -11.38
N TRP A 39 8.96 10.91 -10.87
CA TRP A 39 9.40 12.22 -10.44
C TRP A 39 9.65 12.19 -8.93
N LEU A 40 10.81 12.66 -8.52
CA LEU A 40 11.22 12.77 -7.12
C LEU A 40 11.18 14.23 -6.73
N PHE A 41 10.31 14.59 -5.80
CA PHE A 41 10.13 15.98 -5.38
C PHE A 41 10.73 16.22 -4.01
N ASP A 42 11.53 17.27 -3.90
CA ASP A 42 11.91 17.85 -2.62
C ASP A 42 10.90 18.94 -2.24
N GLY A 43 10.81 19.29 -0.96
CA GLY A 43 9.99 20.41 -0.51
C GLY A 43 10.15 20.70 0.97
N ASP A 44 10.08 21.97 1.32
CA ASP A 44 10.04 22.45 2.69
C ASP A 44 8.59 22.74 3.05
N VAL A 45 8.12 22.13 4.12
CA VAL A 45 6.73 22.18 4.59
C VAL A 45 6.69 22.89 5.92
N ASP A 46 5.89 23.96 5.99
CA ASP A 46 5.46 24.59 7.22
C ASP A 46 4.00 24.23 7.46
N ALA A 47 3.73 23.50 8.54
CA ALA A 47 2.43 22.92 8.82
C ALA A 47 1.89 23.38 10.18
N ASP A 48 0.60 23.74 10.19
CA ASP A 48 -0.16 24.12 11.37
C ASP A 48 -1.48 23.35 11.36
N VAL A 49 -1.64 22.44 12.30
CA VAL A 49 -2.78 21.51 12.32
C VAL A 49 -3.50 21.55 13.65
N ARG A 50 -4.83 21.74 13.57
CA ARG A 50 -5.73 21.57 14.70
C ARG A 50 -6.38 20.20 14.64
N TYR A 51 -6.24 19.46 15.72
CA TYR A 51 -6.82 18.13 15.88
C TYR A 51 -7.99 18.16 16.85
N LYS A 52 -9.05 17.43 16.49
CA LYS A 52 -10.08 16.97 17.42
C LYS A 52 -9.58 15.67 18.05
N ALA A 53 -9.34 15.70 19.35
CA ALA A 53 -8.89 14.55 20.11
C ALA A 53 -9.95 14.12 21.13
N THR A 54 -10.04 12.82 21.41
CA THR A 54 -11.01 12.27 22.36
C THR A 54 -10.34 11.46 23.46
N LYS A 55 -10.89 11.56 24.66
CA LYS A 55 -10.62 10.58 25.71
C LYS A 55 -11.91 9.86 26.03
N VAL A 56 -11.82 8.54 26.16
CA VAL A 56 -12.97 7.68 26.49
C VAL A 56 -12.71 7.06 27.86
N ARG A 57 -13.68 7.21 28.74
CA ARG A 57 -13.72 6.56 30.03
C ARG A 57 -14.95 5.67 30.10
N MET A 58 -14.74 4.42 30.48
CA MET A 58 -15.82 3.45 30.64
C MET A 58 -15.82 2.96 32.08
N TRP A 59 -17.03 2.83 32.66
CA TRP A 59 -17.23 2.19 33.92
C TRP A 59 -18.64 1.59 33.97
N SER A 60 -18.86 0.64 34.86
CA SER A 60 -20.14 -0.01 35.04
C SER A 60 -20.58 0.13 36.47
N ASP A 61 -21.89 0.22 36.70
CA ASP A 61 -22.53 -0.04 37.99
C ASP A 61 -23.36 -1.33 37.90
N HIS A 62 -24.20 -1.57 38.89
CA HIS A 62 -25.01 -2.80 38.95
C HIS A 62 -26.01 -2.96 37.81
N ASP A 63 -26.50 -1.85 37.26
CA ASP A 63 -27.60 -1.83 36.28
C ASP A 63 -27.17 -1.32 34.89
N TYR A 64 -26.06 -0.58 34.77
CA TYR A 64 -25.69 0.14 33.55
C TYR A 64 -24.18 0.14 33.28
N ASP A 65 -23.86 0.13 31.98
CA ASP A 65 -22.54 0.44 31.47
C ASP A 65 -22.49 1.89 30.97
N TYR A 66 -21.52 2.64 31.48
CA TYR A 66 -21.36 4.06 31.18
C TYR A 66 -20.15 4.25 30.26
N THR A 67 -20.32 5.12 29.27
CA THR A 67 -19.23 5.58 28.40
C THR A 67 -19.24 7.10 28.37
N GLU A 68 -18.18 7.72 28.89
CA GLU A 68 -17.96 9.16 28.83
C GLU A 68 -16.94 9.44 27.74
N THR A 69 -17.26 10.35 26.83
CA THR A 69 -16.33 10.82 25.80
C THR A 69 -16.09 12.30 25.97
N SER A 70 -14.85 12.65 26.33
CA SER A 70 -14.41 14.04 26.43
C SER A 70 -13.70 14.44 25.12
N TYR A 71 -14.01 15.65 24.65
CA TYR A 71 -13.46 16.21 23.40
C TYR A 71 -12.46 17.31 23.70
N TYR A 72 -11.36 17.31 22.96
CA TYR A 72 -10.27 18.28 23.10
C TYR A 72 -9.90 18.84 21.74
N SER A 73 -9.55 20.11 21.69
CA SER A 73 -8.88 20.73 20.57
C SER A 73 -7.39 20.81 20.88
N VAL A 74 -6.55 20.22 20.01
CA VAL A 74 -5.11 20.18 20.18
C VAL A 74 -4.45 20.77 18.95
N GLU A 75 -3.59 21.77 19.13
CA GLU A 75 -2.85 22.40 18.04
C GLU A 75 -1.40 21.89 18.01
N ARG A 76 -0.90 21.66 16.82
CA ARG A 76 0.50 21.32 16.54
C ARG A 76 0.97 22.05 15.30
N SER A 77 2.15 22.61 15.40
CA SER A 77 2.84 23.25 14.27
C SER A 77 4.28 22.77 14.19
N GLY A 78 4.84 22.80 12.99
CA GLY A 78 6.25 22.44 12.77
C GLY A 78 6.68 22.60 11.34
N GLU A 79 7.98 22.71 11.18
CA GLU A 79 8.66 22.75 9.89
C GLU A 79 9.27 21.36 9.60
N MET A 80 9.14 20.92 8.35
CA MET A 80 9.64 19.61 7.89
C MET A 80 10.23 19.75 6.50
N THR A 81 11.35 19.08 6.24
CA THR A 81 11.91 18.97 4.90
C THR A 81 11.65 17.56 4.36
N PHE A 82 11.02 17.49 3.22
CA PHE A 82 10.83 16.27 2.47
C PHE A 82 11.86 16.18 1.35
N VAL A 83 12.46 15.02 1.22
CA VAL A 83 13.48 14.76 0.19
C VAL A 83 13.05 13.59 -0.65
N SER A 84 13.01 13.78 -1.96
CA SER A 84 12.77 12.75 -2.96
C SER A 84 11.44 12.02 -2.79
N VAL A 85 10.36 12.75 -2.54
CA VAL A 85 9.00 12.19 -2.52
C VAL A 85 8.66 11.66 -3.91
N PRO A 86 8.49 10.34 -4.07
CA PRO A 86 8.29 9.76 -5.38
C PRO A 86 6.84 9.95 -5.84
N VAL A 87 6.68 10.27 -7.11
CA VAL A 87 5.38 10.24 -7.82
C VAL A 87 5.63 9.55 -9.15
N ASP A 88 4.85 8.52 -9.46
CA ASP A 88 5.02 7.86 -10.73
C ASP A 88 4.64 8.79 -11.90
N GLY A 89 5.35 8.66 -13.01
CA GLY A 89 5.19 9.47 -14.21
C GLY A 89 4.54 8.73 -15.36
N SER A 90 3.76 7.66 -15.09
CA SER A 90 3.17 6.81 -16.13
C SER A 90 1.68 6.60 -15.94
N GLU A 91 0.86 7.04 -16.90
CA GLU A 91 -0.58 6.75 -16.92
C GLU A 91 -0.90 5.26 -17.10
N LYS A 92 0.06 4.46 -17.53
CA LYS A 92 -0.13 3.01 -17.77
C LYS A 92 -0.13 2.20 -16.49
N MET A 93 0.44 2.74 -15.43
CA MET A 93 0.48 2.12 -14.12
C MET A 93 -0.56 2.80 -13.22
N ALA A 94 -1.26 2.00 -12.43
CA ALA A 94 -2.15 2.56 -11.43
C ALA A 94 -1.30 3.15 -10.30
N ASP A 95 -1.57 4.38 -9.93
CA ASP A 95 -0.85 5.16 -8.92
C ASP A 95 -0.79 4.43 -7.57
N ASP A 96 -1.94 3.91 -7.12
CA ASP A 96 -2.09 3.16 -5.87
C ASP A 96 -1.24 1.88 -5.86
N LEU A 97 -1.10 1.24 -7.03
CA LEU A 97 -0.24 0.07 -7.19
C LEU A 97 1.24 0.45 -7.03
N MET A 98 1.67 1.57 -7.64
CA MET A 98 3.05 2.04 -7.56
C MET A 98 3.40 2.52 -6.15
N GLU A 99 2.50 3.25 -5.49
CA GLU A 99 2.67 3.64 -4.08
C GLU A 99 2.72 2.44 -3.13
N SER A 100 1.93 1.39 -3.40
CA SER A 100 1.90 0.19 -2.56
C SER A 100 3.22 -0.58 -2.54
N ILE A 101 4.07 -0.47 -3.55
CA ILE A 101 5.38 -1.13 -3.58
C ILE A 101 6.52 -0.29 -3.01
N GLU A 102 6.27 0.96 -2.62
CA GLU A 102 7.25 1.78 -1.93
C GLU A 102 7.62 1.21 -0.54
N PRO A 103 8.77 1.58 0.07
CA PRO A 103 9.73 2.58 -0.41
C PRO A 103 10.76 2.02 -1.41
N PHE A 104 11.25 2.91 -2.29
CA PHE A 104 12.45 2.68 -3.06
C PHE A 104 13.67 3.25 -2.33
N LYS A 105 14.82 2.58 -2.47
CA LYS A 105 16.07 3.02 -1.86
C LYS A 105 16.81 4.01 -2.77
N ILE A 106 16.59 5.28 -2.54
CA ILE A 106 17.19 6.37 -3.33
C ILE A 106 18.70 6.39 -3.19
N SER A 107 19.24 6.02 -2.03
CA SER A 107 20.68 5.93 -1.80
C SER A 107 21.43 4.92 -2.68
N GLU A 108 20.70 4.01 -3.31
CA GLU A 108 21.24 3.02 -4.27
C GLU A 108 21.12 3.52 -5.73
N SER A 109 20.60 4.74 -5.95
CA SER A 109 20.47 5.32 -7.29
C SER A 109 21.84 5.64 -7.89
N VAL A 110 21.97 5.41 -9.19
CA VAL A 110 23.16 5.68 -9.99
C VAL A 110 22.78 6.47 -11.23
N ASP A 111 23.76 7.16 -11.82
CA ASP A 111 23.54 7.85 -13.08
C ASP A 111 23.08 6.90 -14.17
N PHE A 112 22.09 7.36 -14.95
CA PHE A 112 21.49 6.55 -15.99
C PHE A 112 22.51 6.17 -17.08
N GLN A 113 22.55 4.88 -17.39
CA GLN A 113 23.28 4.35 -18.53
C GLN A 113 22.38 3.37 -19.30
N THR A 114 22.40 3.44 -20.62
CA THR A 114 21.60 2.56 -21.50
C THR A 114 21.87 1.07 -21.27
N ALA A 115 23.05 0.72 -20.78
CA ALA A 115 23.42 -0.66 -20.44
C ALA A 115 22.52 -1.27 -19.35
N TYR A 116 21.96 -0.44 -18.43
CA TYR A 116 21.04 -0.90 -17.38
C TYR A 116 19.68 -1.36 -17.92
N LEU A 117 19.31 -0.94 -19.12
CA LEU A 117 18.08 -1.39 -19.77
C LEU A 117 18.18 -2.81 -20.36
N SER A 118 19.36 -3.42 -20.34
CA SER A 118 19.53 -4.77 -20.88
C SER A 118 18.72 -5.81 -20.10
N GLY A 119 17.76 -6.44 -20.75
CA GLY A 119 16.88 -7.45 -20.15
C GLY A 119 15.65 -6.89 -19.41
N TYR A 120 15.47 -5.57 -19.43
CA TYR A 120 14.29 -4.88 -18.90
C TYR A 120 13.59 -4.11 -20.01
N LEU A 121 12.28 -3.96 -19.87
CA LEU A 121 11.55 -2.96 -20.61
C LEU A 121 11.74 -1.61 -19.89
N ALA A 122 11.72 -0.51 -20.63
CA ALA A 122 11.72 0.82 -20.05
C ALA A 122 10.54 1.60 -20.60
N ASP A 123 9.85 2.30 -19.74
CA ASP A 123 8.83 3.24 -20.16
C ASP A 123 9.37 4.68 -20.04
N LYS A 124 8.85 5.57 -20.87
CA LYS A 124 9.08 7.00 -20.79
C LYS A 124 7.90 7.61 -20.04
N TYR A 125 8.15 8.66 -19.27
CA TYR A 125 7.04 9.38 -18.63
C TYR A 125 6.06 9.92 -19.70
N ASP A 126 4.78 9.79 -19.42
CA ASP A 126 3.65 10.39 -20.12
C ASP A 126 2.90 11.41 -19.25
N VAL A 127 3.20 11.44 -17.93
CA VAL A 127 2.78 12.49 -17.00
C VAL A 127 3.96 13.40 -16.70
N SER A 128 3.81 14.69 -16.95
CA SER A 128 4.89 15.67 -16.75
C SER A 128 5.12 16.00 -15.28
N GLU A 129 6.31 16.56 -14.96
CA GLU A 129 6.64 17.09 -13.64
C GLU A 129 5.55 18.06 -13.11
N LYS A 130 5.07 18.97 -13.98
CA LYS A 130 4.05 19.98 -13.62
C LYS A 130 2.69 19.37 -13.27
N GLU A 131 2.35 18.26 -13.86
CA GLU A 131 1.12 17.50 -13.55
C GLU A 131 1.27 16.72 -12.26
N SER A 132 2.46 16.17 -12.03
CA SER A 132 2.76 15.34 -10.86
C SER A 132 2.96 16.14 -9.56
N ILE A 133 3.32 17.44 -9.64
CA ILE A 133 3.68 18.25 -8.46
C ILE A 133 2.54 18.35 -7.43
N ASN A 134 1.30 18.48 -7.89
CA ASN A 134 0.15 18.57 -6.99
C ASN A 134 0.01 17.32 -6.14
N ARG A 135 0.22 16.16 -6.75
CA ARG A 135 0.19 14.87 -6.04
C ARG A 135 1.34 14.74 -5.04
N ALA A 136 2.54 15.23 -5.38
CA ALA A 136 3.65 15.30 -4.43
C ALA A 136 3.28 16.18 -3.22
N HIS A 137 2.69 17.34 -3.45
CA HIS A 137 2.24 18.24 -2.40
C HIS A 137 1.17 17.59 -1.51
N ASP A 138 0.20 16.88 -2.08
CA ASP A 138 -0.82 16.15 -1.29
C ASP A 138 -0.19 15.07 -0.42
N ARG A 139 0.81 14.35 -0.93
CA ARG A 139 1.57 13.36 -0.17
C ARG A 139 2.37 13.99 0.97
N MET A 140 3.07 15.10 0.70
CA MET A 140 3.82 15.84 1.73
C MET A 140 2.88 16.37 2.82
N LYS A 141 1.75 16.96 2.41
CA LYS A 141 0.72 17.46 3.34
C LYS A 141 0.21 16.35 4.24
N LYS A 142 -0.20 15.23 3.67
CA LYS A 142 -0.69 14.07 4.42
C LYS A 142 0.36 13.54 5.40
N SER A 143 1.61 13.40 4.95
CA SER A 143 2.69 12.95 5.80
C SER A 143 2.99 13.94 6.94
N ALA A 144 2.93 15.23 6.68
CA ALA A 144 3.09 16.25 7.72
C ALA A 144 1.98 16.19 8.77
N GLU A 145 0.72 16.02 8.33
CA GLU A 145 -0.43 15.82 9.23
C GLU A 145 -0.24 14.58 10.11
N GLU A 146 0.22 13.47 9.54
CA GLU A 146 0.47 12.22 10.27
C GLU A 146 1.61 12.36 11.29
N VAL A 147 2.73 12.97 10.89
CA VAL A 147 3.87 13.22 11.80
C VAL A 147 3.47 14.11 12.97
N LEU A 148 2.70 15.18 12.72
CA LEU A 148 2.21 16.04 13.79
C LEU A 148 1.17 15.34 14.67
N ALA A 149 0.27 14.52 14.08
CA ALA A 149 -0.70 13.72 14.84
C ALA A 149 -0.01 12.74 15.79
N ASP A 150 1.10 12.15 15.36
CA ASP A 150 1.90 11.22 16.18
C ASP A 150 2.50 11.87 17.44
N THR A 151 2.60 13.20 17.47
CA THR A 151 3.02 13.94 18.67
C THR A 151 1.90 14.13 19.68
N VAL A 152 0.64 13.93 19.28
CA VAL A 152 -0.54 14.09 20.14
C VAL A 152 -0.81 12.77 20.88
N LYS A 153 -0.27 12.67 22.10
CA LYS A 153 -0.35 11.42 22.90
C LYS A 153 -1.41 11.51 24.00
N GLY A 154 -1.87 10.35 24.46
CA GLY A 154 -2.79 10.22 25.59
C GLY A 154 -4.26 10.42 25.27
N TYR A 155 -4.63 10.30 24.01
CA TYR A 155 -6.02 10.34 23.54
C TYR A 155 -6.41 9.00 22.90
N ALA A 156 -7.69 8.70 22.91
CA ALA A 156 -8.26 7.50 22.28
C ALA A 156 -8.37 7.64 20.77
N SER A 157 -8.62 8.86 20.29
CA SER A 157 -8.57 9.19 18.86
C SER A 157 -8.02 10.60 18.65
N VAL A 158 -7.36 10.81 17.52
CA VAL A 158 -6.81 12.09 17.06
C VAL A 158 -7.14 12.22 15.58
N VAL A 159 -7.92 13.24 15.21
CA VAL A 159 -8.38 13.45 13.83
C VAL A 159 -8.12 14.90 13.45
N PRO A 160 -7.48 15.20 12.31
CA PRO A 160 -7.29 16.56 11.85
C PRO A 160 -8.66 17.21 11.57
N GLU A 161 -8.86 18.44 12.08
CA GLU A 161 -10.06 19.23 11.90
C GLU A 161 -9.81 20.45 11.02
N ASN A 162 -8.65 21.07 11.17
CA ASN A 162 -8.20 22.17 10.33
C ASN A 162 -6.70 22.02 10.08
N THR A 163 -6.31 22.12 8.82
CA THR A 163 -4.92 21.97 8.38
C THR A 163 -4.55 23.15 7.49
N ASN A 164 -3.53 23.87 7.92
CA ASN A 164 -2.87 24.88 7.10
C ASN A 164 -1.45 24.38 6.81
N VAL A 165 -1.15 24.14 5.54
CA VAL A 165 0.16 23.63 5.11
C VAL A 165 0.65 24.50 3.98
N ASN A 166 1.80 25.12 4.18
CA ASN A 166 2.51 25.87 3.17
C ASN A 166 3.72 25.05 2.71
N ILE A 167 3.79 24.80 1.40
CA ILE A 167 4.89 24.05 0.79
C ILE A 167 5.67 25.02 -0.06
N SER A 168 6.96 25.10 0.16
CA SER A 168 7.86 26.00 -0.53
C SER A 168 9.15 25.31 -0.97
N GLY A 169 9.86 25.94 -1.89
CA GLY A 169 11.12 25.40 -2.39
C GLY A 169 10.93 24.12 -3.20
N GLY A 170 12.02 23.39 -3.29
CA GLY A 170 12.05 22.05 -3.86
C GLY A 170 12.64 21.98 -5.25
N LYS A 171 13.05 20.79 -5.58
CA LYS A 171 13.54 20.38 -6.90
C LYS A 171 12.79 19.16 -7.32
N ALA A 172 12.60 19.00 -8.61
CA ALA A 172 12.13 17.74 -9.18
C ALA A 172 13.30 17.04 -9.87
N GLN A 173 13.43 15.75 -9.62
CA GLN A 173 14.43 14.90 -10.27
C GLN A 173 13.73 13.73 -10.94
N TYR A 174 14.14 13.42 -12.17
CA TYR A 174 13.65 12.25 -12.88
C TYR A 174 14.43 11.01 -12.47
N ALA A 175 13.71 9.92 -12.19
CA ALA A 175 14.30 8.64 -11.86
C ALA A 175 13.59 7.48 -12.58
N LEU A 176 14.32 6.39 -12.78
CA LEU A 176 13.77 5.14 -13.28
C LEU A 176 13.91 4.07 -12.18
N TYR A 177 12.78 3.55 -11.72
CA TYR A 177 12.79 2.50 -10.71
C TYR A 177 12.50 1.12 -11.30
N PRO A 178 13.25 0.09 -10.87
CA PRO A 178 13.04 -1.27 -11.34
C PRO A 178 11.79 -1.86 -10.69
N VAL A 179 10.83 -2.24 -11.51
CA VAL A 179 9.58 -2.87 -11.08
C VAL A 179 9.40 -4.18 -11.85
N TRP A 180 8.98 -5.23 -11.18
CA TRP A 180 8.55 -6.48 -11.82
C TRP A 180 7.04 -6.52 -11.86
N ILE A 181 6.50 -6.80 -13.04
CA ILE A 181 5.06 -6.80 -13.28
C ILE A 181 4.62 -8.16 -13.83
N LEU A 182 3.50 -8.63 -13.31
CA LEU A 182 2.76 -9.77 -13.83
C LEU A 182 1.31 -9.37 -14.06
N ASN A 183 0.84 -9.59 -15.27
CA ASN A 183 -0.55 -9.36 -15.65
C ASN A 183 -1.25 -10.72 -15.83
N THR A 184 -2.37 -10.91 -15.12
CA THR A 184 -3.21 -12.10 -15.23
C THR A 184 -4.62 -11.72 -15.64
N THR A 185 -5.22 -12.47 -16.54
CA THR A 185 -6.65 -12.33 -16.87
C THR A 185 -7.41 -13.53 -16.32
N TRP A 186 -8.46 -13.26 -15.54
CA TRP A 186 -9.35 -14.29 -15.03
C TRP A 186 -10.81 -13.79 -15.04
N LYS A 187 -11.71 -14.55 -15.65
CA LYS A 187 -13.13 -14.20 -15.85
C LYS A 187 -13.30 -12.78 -16.44
N ASP A 188 -12.56 -12.49 -17.51
CA ASP A 188 -12.55 -11.22 -18.25
C ASP A 188 -12.10 -10.00 -17.44
N LYS A 189 -11.53 -10.20 -16.24
CA LYS A 189 -10.92 -9.17 -15.43
C LYS A 189 -9.41 -9.30 -15.46
N LYS A 190 -8.74 -8.15 -15.58
CA LYS A 190 -7.28 -8.05 -15.48
C LYS A 190 -6.87 -7.88 -14.02
N TYR A 191 -5.87 -8.62 -13.60
CA TYR A 191 -5.22 -8.55 -12.29
C TYR A 191 -3.77 -8.23 -12.52
N ILE A 192 -3.29 -7.18 -11.89
CA ILE A 192 -1.92 -6.70 -12.03
C ILE A 192 -1.22 -6.89 -10.70
N PHE A 193 -0.04 -7.48 -10.75
CA PHE A 193 0.86 -7.63 -9.61
C PHE A 193 2.12 -6.84 -9.90
N ALA A 194 2.56 -6.05 -8.95
CA ALA A 194 3.81 -5.32 -9.02
C ALA A 194 4.73 -5.69 -7.86
N MET A 195 6.02 -5.72 -8.13
CA MET A 195 7.04 -5.93 -7.12
C MET A 195 8.15 -4.89 -7.28
N ASN A 196 8.52 -4.28 -6.17
CA ASN A 196 9.69 -3.42 -6.09
C ASN A 196 10.97 -4.24 -6.37
N GLY A 197 11.71 -3.85 -7.40
CA GLY A 197 12.91 -4.58 -7.84
C GLY A 197 14.08 -4.49 -6.87
N GLN A 198 14.09 -3.50 -5.97
CA GLN A 198 15.13 -3.33 -4.96
C GLN A 198 14.79 -4.07 -3.65
N THR A 199 13.58 -3.90 -3.14
CA THR A 199 13.18 -4.43 -1.82
C THR A 199 12.52 -5.79 -1.87
N GLY A 200 11.99 -6.18 -3.04
CA GLY A 200 11.21 -7.41 -3.19
C GLY A 200 9.77 -7.30 -2.65
N LYS A 201 9.35 -6.11 -2.18
CA LYS A 201 7.97 -5.89 -1.72
C LYS A 201 7.02 -6.07 -2.90
N MET A 202 6.07 -6.99 -2.75
CA MET A 202 5.09 -7.32 -3.77
C MET A 202 3.68 -6.97 -3.31
N THR A 203 2.90 -6.47 -4.25
CA THR A 203 1.48 -6.16 -4.08
C THR A 203 0.68 -6.62 -5.30
N GLY A 204 -0.61 -6.71 -5.14
CA GLY A 204 -1.58 -7.08 -6.17
C GLY A 204 -2.78 -7.77 -5.57
N ASP A 205 -3.94 -7.52 -6.14
CA ASP A 205 -5.19 -8.08 -5.68
C ASP A 205 -5.40 -9.49 -6.23
N LEU A 206 -5.76 -10.40 -5.35
CA LEU A 206 -6.09 -11.78 -5.70
C LEU A 206 -7.59 -12.00 -5.59
N PRO A 207 -8.23 -12.53 -6.64
CA PRO A 207 -9.64 -12.86 -6.58
C PRO A 207 -9.89 -14.10 -5.72
N ILE A 208 -11.08 -14.16 -5.15
CA ILE A 208 -11.61 -15.35 -4.47
C ILE A 208 -12.41 -16.16 -5.46
N ASP A 209 -12.03 -17.42 -5.66
CA ASP A 209 -12.85 -18.37 -6.41
C ASP A 209 -13.99 -18.88 -5.52
N ARG A 210 -15.20 -18.43 -5.83
CA ARG A 210 -16.41 -18.82 -5.08
C ARG A 210 -16.65 -20.33 -5.12
N GLY A 211 -16.26 -21.02 -6.19
CA GLY A 211 -16.38 -22.46 -6.29
C GLY A 211 -15.46 -23.20 -5.32
N ILE A 212 -14.21 -22.76 -5.22
CA ILE A 212 -13.27 -23.30 -4.25
C ILE A 212 -13.75 -22.99 -2.82
N TYR A 213 -14.18 -21.74 -2.57
CA TYR A 213 -14.71 -21.32 -1.27
C TYR A 213 -15.91 -22.19 -0.82
N LEU A 214 -16.91 -22.41 -1.70
CA LEU A 214 -18.07 -23.23 -1.38
C LEU A 214 -17.71 -24.70 -1.12
N LYS A 215 -16.76 -25.27 -1.87
CA LYS A 215 -16.25 -26.62 -1.61
C LYS A 215 -15.59 -26.74 -0.23
N TRP A 216 -14.79 -25.74 0.15
CA TRP A 216 -14.17 -25.67 1.47
C TRP A 216 -15.23 -25.53 2.57
N LEU A 217 -16.21 -24.64 2.38
CA LEU A 217 -17.30 -24.44 3.32
C LEU A 217 -18.09 -25.74 3.54
N ALA A 218 -18.49 -26.43 2.46
CA ALA A 218 -19.21 -27.69 2.53
C ALA A 218 -18.39 -28.78 3.24
N GLY A 219 -17.08 -28.88 2.92
CA GLY A 219 -16.18 -29.84 3.56
C GLY A 219 -16.04 -29.59 5.07
N LEU A 220 -15.79 -28.34 5.48
CA LEU A 220 -15.71 -27.98 6.89
C LEU A 220 -17.04 -28.23 7.61
N THR A 221 -18.17 -27.87 7.03
CA THR A 221 -19.50 -28.11 7.60
C THR A 221 -19.72 -29.61 7.82
N ALA A 222 -19.38 -30.45 6.83
CA ALA A 222 -19.49 -31.90 6.99
C ALA A 222 -18.63 -32.44 8.12
N VAL A 223 -17.37 -32.01 8.21
CA VAL A 223 -16.46 -32.41 9.29
C VAL A 223 -17.00 -32.01 10.66
N PHE A 224 -17.42 -30.75 10.83
CA PHE A 224 -17.99 -30.28 12.09
C PHE A 224 -19.28 -31.01 12.47
N THR A 225 -20.15 -31.30 11.50
CA THR A 225 -21.37 -32.07 11.74
C THR A 225 -21.04 -33.47 12.25
N VAL A 226 -20.08 -34.17 11.63
CA VAL A 226 -19.64 -35.50 12.09
C VAL A 226 -19.06 -35.43 13.50
N VAL A 227 -18.21 -34.45 13.80
CA VAL A 227 -17.61 -34.28 15.14
C VAL A 227 -18.69 -34.03 16.19
N LEU A 228 -19.67 -33.18 15.89
CA LEU A 228 -20.78 -32.89 16.83
C LEU A 228 -21.68 -34.10 17.05
N CYS A 229 -21.97 -34.87 15.98
CA CYS A 229 -22.74 -36.12 16.11
C CYS A 229 -22.00 -37.14 16.97
N LEU A 230 -20.68 -37.31 16.78
CA LEU A 230 -19.88 -38.23 17.60
C LEU A 230 -19.80 -37.77 19.06
N ALA A 231 -19.63 -36.49 19.30
CA ALA A 231 -19.63 -35.92 20.66
C ALA A 231 -20.99 -36.11 21.35
N GLY A 232 -22.12 -35.92 20.63
CA GLY A 232 -23.46 -36.17 21.15
C GLY A 232 -23.79 -37.64 21.43
N LEU A 233 -23.07 -38.61 20.84
CA LEU A 233 -23.20 -40.04 21.13
C LEU A 233 -22.39 -40.49 22.39
N LEU A 234 -21.45 -39.63 22.82
CA LEU A 234 -20.57 -39.90 24.00
C LEU A 234 -21.11 -39.25 25.29
N ILE A 235 -22.16 -38.47 25.21
CA ILE A 235 -22.89 -37.84 26.31
C ILE A 235 -24.20 -38.61 26.54
#